data_07c956fcce08fd96cf405d2db5aa4512
#
_entry.id   07c956fcce08fd96cf405d2db5aa4512
#
_cell.length_a   1.000
_cell.length_b   1.000
_cell.length_c   1.000
_cell.angle_alpha   90.00
_cell.angle_beta   90.00
_cell.angle_gamma   90.00
#
_symmetry.space_group_name_H-M   'P 1'
#
loop_
_entity.id
_entity.type
_entity.pdbx_description
1 polymer ?
#
loop_
_entity_poly.entity_id
_entity_poly.type
_entity_poly.pdbx_seq_one_letter_code
_entity_poly.pdbx_strand_id
1 'polypeptide(L)'
;MKKIVTLLFATVLLVSADVEVSDVNYKSNDNFLNEDYVLNGAGVRDKFIFDIYTIGLYVKEKSTSGSVILNSDANKYVRIVIVSRLVTAEKFSDGLDDGFEKSTEGNTAPIKKEIELVRKGFGADFEKGDEFIVFFSKSGETTIYKTGQKPYVVPSNNKVFQKALLGMWIGEDPVLDDLKDELLGID
;
A
#
# COMPACT_ATOMS: atom_id res chain seq x y z
N MET A 1 -29.19 -52.96 -11.46
CA MET A 1 -28.48 -52.38 -10.30
C MET A 1 -27.65 -51.22 -10.83
N LYS A 2 -28.09 -49.97 -10.61
CA LYS A 2 -27.34 -48.76 -11.03
C LYS A 2 -26.30 -48.41 -9.95
N LYS A 3 -25.01 -48.46 -10.29
CA LYS A 3 -23.94 -48.02 -9.38
C LYS A 3 -23.89 -46.49 -9.43
N ILE A 4 -24.19 -45.86 -8.31
CA ILE A 4 -24.02 -44.40 -8.12
C ILE A 4 -22.52 -44.19 -7.77
N VAL A 5 -21.78 -43.53 -8.64
CA VAL A 5 -20.42 -43.08 -8.36
C VAL A 5 -20.53 -41.69 -7.76
N THR A 6 -20.32 -41.57 -6.45
CA THR A 6 -20.26 -40.28 -5.76
C THR A 6 -18.88 -39.71 -5.97
N LEU A 7 -18.78 -38.66 -6.80
CA LEU A 7 -17.55 -37.90 -7.01
C LEU A 7 -17.35 -36.93 -5.82
N LEU A 8 -16.40 -37.24 -4.97
CA LEU A 8 -16.03 -36.35 -3.84
C LEU A 8 -15.16 -35.22 -4.39
N PHE A 9 -15.70 -34.02 -4.53
CA PHE A 9 -14.92 -32.81 -4.82
C PHE A 9 -14.21 -32.39 -3.54
N ALA A 10 -12.91 -32.66 -3.44
CA ALA A 10 -12.05 -32.06 -2.42
C ALA A 10 -11.76 -30.61 -2.79
N THR A 11 -12.40 -29.67 -2.14
CA THR A 11 -12.04 -28.24 -2.21
C THR A 11 -10.73 -28.06 -1.46
N VAL A 12 -9.63 -27.85 -2.19
CA VAL A 12 -8.37 -27.42 -1.61
C VAL A 12 -8.52 -25.93 -1.26
N LEU A 13 -8.67 -25.64 0.02
CA LEU A 13 -8.54 -24.27 0.53
C LEU A 13 -7.05 -23.92 0.47
N LEU A 14 -6.66 -23.11 -0.51
CA LEU A 14 -5.35 -22.48 -0.53
C LEU A 14 -5.31 -21.44 0.60
N VAL A 15 -4.80 -21.83 1.76
CA VAL A 15 -4.49 -20.89 2.84
C VAL A 15 -3.23 -20.15 2.41
N SER A 16 -3.36 -18.88 2.06
CA SER A 16 -2.21 -18.01 1.83
C SER A 16 -1.48 -17.81 3.16
N ALA A 17 -0.16 -17.98 3.18
CA ALA A 17 0.63 -17.76 4.38
C ALA A 17 0.86 -16.26 4.61
N ASP A 18 1.07 -15.88 5.88
CA ASP A 18 1.54 -14.55 6.25
C ASP A 18 2.95 -14.34 5.67
N VAL A 19 3.30 -13.09 5.40
CA VAL A 19 4.59 -12.70 4.80
C VAL A 19 5.38 -11.90 5.84
N GLU A 20 6.63 -12.27 6.07
CA GLU A 20 7.56 -11.54 6.93
C GLU A 20 8.57 -10.77 6.08
N VAL A 21 8.71 -9.46 6.32
CA VAL A 21 9.63 -8.55 5.63
C VAL A 21 10.38 -7.74 6.68
N SER A 22 11.70 -7.86 6.76
CA SER A 22 12.56 -7.13 7.72
C SER A 22 11.99 -7.15 9.16
N ASP A 23 11.68 -8.35 9.67
CA ASP A 23 11.09 -8.62 11.01
C ASP A 23 9.66 -8.06 11.21
N VAL A 24 8.98 -7.63 10.13
CA VAL A 24 7.58 -7.17 10.18
C VAL A 24 6.67 -8.21 9.55
N ASN A 25 5.67 -8.66 10.28
CA ASN A 25 4.69 -9.62 9.79
C ASN A 25 3.51 -8.90 9.10
N TYR A 26 3.19 -9.35 7.88
CA TYR A 26 2.04 -8.95 7.07
C TYR A 26 1.08 -10.13 6.97
N LYS A 27 -0.09 -10.02 7.59
CA LYS A 27 -1.12 -11.07 7.56
C LYS A 27 -1.63 -11.26 6.14
N SER A 28 -1.78 -12.49 5.72
CA SER A 28 -2.33 -12.85 4.40
C SER A 28 -3.77 -12.39 4.20
N ASN A 29 -4.55 -12.28 5.28
CA ASN A 29 -5.91 -11.76 5.32
C ASN A 29 -6.03 -10.79 6.49
N ASP A 30 -6.70 -9.66 6.29
CA ASP A 30 -6.92 -8.67 7.32
C ASP A 30 -8.37 -8.14 7.27
N ASN A 31 -8.92 -7.80 8.44
CA ASN A 31 -10.21 -7.13 8.56
C ASN A 31 -9.98 -5.70 9.04
N PHE A 32 -10.14 -4.75 8.13
CA PHE A 32 -9.95 -3.33 8.40
C PHE A 32 -11.22 -2.54 8.09
N LEU A 33 -11.67 -1.71 9.03
CA LEU A 33 -12.93 -0.95 8.94
C LEU A 33 -14.17 -1.85 8.68
N ASN A 34 -14.20 -3.05 9.27
CA ASN A 34 -15.24 -4.07 9.09
C ASN A 34 -15.36 -4.60 7.65
N GLU A 35 -14.31 -4.52 6.88
CA GLU A 35 -14.20 -5.10 5.55
C GLU A 35 -13.00 -6.04 5.47
N ASP A 36 -13.16 -7.16 4.77
CA ASP A 36 -12.08 -8.12 4.57
C ASP A 36 -11.20 -7.72 3.39
N TYR A 37 -9.89 -7.90 3.55
CA TYR A 37 -8.86 -7.64 2.57
C TYR A 37 -7.90 -8.82 2.49
N VAL A 38 -7.29 -8.98 1.34
CA VAL A 38 -6.20 -9.94 1.12
C VAL A 38 -4.90 -9.18 0.86
N LEU A 39 -3.80 -9.68 1.40
CA LEU A 39 -2.48 -9.18 1.10
C LEU A 39 -2.16 -9.47 -0.36
N ASN A 40 -1.98 -8.44 -1.19
CA ASN A 40 -1.54 -8.57 -2.57
C ASN A 40 -0.08 -8.97 -2.62
N GLY A 41 0.75 -8.24 -1.87
CA GLY A 41 2.16 -8.49 -1.66
C GLY A 41 2.73 -7.55 -0.61
N ALA A 42 3.94 -7.83 -0.15
CA ALA A 42 4.67 -7.00 0.80
C ALA A 42 6.14 -6.99 0.48
N GLY A 43 6.81 -5.85 0.72
CA GLY A 43 8.22 -5.69 0.42
C GLY A 43 8.87 -4.57 1.24
N VAL A 44 10.14 -4.33 0.94
CA VAL A 44 10.96 -3.33 1.62
C VAL A 44 11.34 -2.18 0.68
N ARG A 45 11.19 -0.96 1.17
CA ARG A 45 11.81 0.21 0.55
C ARG A 45 13.19 0.41 1.14
N ASP A 46 14.19 0.04 0.43
CA ASP A 46 15.58 0.29 0.79
C ASP A 46 16.11 1.56 0.12
N LYS A 47 17.18 2.10 0.65
CA LYS A 47 18.00 3.13 0.02
C LYS A 47 19.47 2.81 0.28
N PHE A 48 20.21 2.47 -0.77
CA PHE A 48 21.56 1.93 -0.72
C PHE A 48 21.59 0.56 0.02
N ILE A 49 22.09 0.54 1.25
CA ILE A 49 22.22 -0.66 2.10
C ILE A 49 21.31 -0.62 3.32
N PHE A 50 20.38 0.34 3.39
CA PHE A 50 19.51 0.52 4.56
C PHE A 50 18.05 0.32 4.19
N ASP A 51 17.40 -0.58 4.89
CA ASP A 51 15.95 -0.68 4.88
C ASP A 51 15.36 0.57 5.52
N ILE A 52 14.47 1.26 4.84
CA ILE A 52 13.85 2.51 5.30
C ILE A 52 12.49 2.23 5.94
N TYR A 53 11.63 1.54 5.20
CA TYR A 53 10.34 1.06 5.68
C TYR A 53 9.96 -0.22 4.95
N THR A 54 9.10 -1.00 5.57
CA THR A 54 8.38 -2.09 4.91
C THR A 54 6.97 -1.65 4.58
N ILE A 55 6.40 -2.25 3.54
CA ILE A 55 5.05 -1.92 3.06
C ILE A 55 4.33 -3.17 2.59
N GLY A 56 3.05 -3.32 2.96
CA GLY A 56 2.14 -4.34 2.45
C GLY A 56 0.95 -3.70 1.76
N LEU A 57 0.59 -4.20 0.59
CA LEU A 57 -0.55 -3.77 -0.19
C LEU A 57 -1.73 -4.71 0.05
N TYR A 58 -2.84 -4.17 0.52
CA TYR A 58 -4.07 -4.89 0.81
C TYR A 58 -5.20 -4.49 -0.13
N VAL A 59 -5.80 -5.49 -0.77
CA VAL A 59 -6.81 -5.32 -1.82
C VAL A 59 -8.02 -6.22 -1.58
N LYS A 60 -9.10 -6.04 -2.35
CA LYS A 60 -10.26 -6.96 -2.31
C LYS A 60 -10.01 -8.22 -3.13
N GLU A 61 -9.28 -8.11 -4.23
CA GLU A 61 -8.91 -9.20 -5.13
C GLU A 61 -7.46 -9.02 -5.55
N LYS A 62 -6.66 -10.09 -5.45
CA LYS A 62 -5.25 -10.07 -5.85
C LYS A 62 -5.10 -9.80 -7.34
N SER A 63 -4.04 -9.06 -7.68
CA SER A 63 -3.65 -8.81 -9.07
C SER A 63 -2.14 -8.58 -9.17
N THR A 64 -1.52 -9.16 -10.18
CA THR A 64 -0.14 -8.88 -10.58
C THR A 64 -0.02 -7.64 -11.48
N SER A 65 -1.12 -6.98 -11.79
CA SER A 65 -1.14 -5.76 -12.60
C SER A 65 -1.40 -4.53 -11.76
N GLY A 66 -0.39 -3.65 -11.66
CA GLY A 66 -0.52 -2.36 -10.98
C GLY A 66 -1.63 -1.51 -11.58
N SER A 67 -1.78 -1.50 -12.90
CA SER A 67 -2.84 -0.73 -13.58
C SER A 67 -4.25 -1.22 -13.22
N VAL A 68 -4.44 -2.52 -13.04
CA VAL A 68 -5.73 -3.09 -12.59
C VAL A 68 -6.04 -2.60 -11.18
N ILE A 69 -5.07 -2.66 -10.25
CA ILE A 69 -5.26 -2.21 -8.87
C ILE A 69 -5.52 -0.70 -8.81
N LEU A 70 -4.74 0.10 -9.55
CA LEU A 70 -4.87 1.56 -9.58
C LEU A 70 -6.21 2.03 -10.14
N ASN A 71 -6.78 1.29 -11.10
CA ASN A 71 -8.07 1.63 -11.74
C ASN A 71 -9.27 0.96 -11.07
N SER A 72 -9.06 0.08 -10.11
CA SER A 72 -10.14 -0.59 -9.37
C SER A 72 -10.94 0.41 -8.53
N ASP A 73 -12.28 0.33 -8.61
CA ASP A 73 -13.21 1.09 -7.77
C ASP A 73 -13.44 0.46 -6.38
N ALA A 74 -12.60 -0.50 -5.97
CA ALA A 74 -12.65 -1.12 -4.66
C ALA A 74 -11.83 -0.32 -3.62
N ASN A 75 -12.24 -0.40 -2.35
CA ASN A 75 -11.42 0.05 -1.23
C ASN A 75 -10.12 -0.76 -1.19
N LYS A 76 -9.01 -0.09 -0.89
CA LYS A 76 -7.68 -0.70 -0.74
C LYS A 76 -6.85 0.11 0.23
N TYR A 77 -5.77 -0.45 0.75
CA TYR A 77 -4.84 0.29 1.60
C TYR A 77 -3.43 -0.26 1.51
N VAL A 78 -2.48 0.56 1.91
CA VAL A 78 -1.12 0.13 2.22
C VAL A 78 -0.87 0.27 3.72
N ARG A 79 -0.18 -0.73 4.30
CA ARG A 79 0.36 -0.69 5.65
C ARG A 79 1.87 -0.48 5.56
N ILE A 80 2.37 0.60 6.16
CA ILE A 80 3.77 1.00 6.14
C ILE A 80 4.31 0.93 7.56
N VAL A 81 5.47 0.30 7.76
CA VAL A 81 6.16 0.26 9.03
C VAL A 81 7.57 0.82 8.87
N ILE A 82 7.92 1.83 9.64
CA ILE A 82 9.26 2.42 9.63
C ILE A 82 10.23 1.48 10.33
N VAL A 83 11.22 0.97 9.61
CA VAL A 83 12.22 0.03 10.16
C VAL A 83 13.58 0.67 10.39
N SER A 84 13.78 1.93 9.97
CA SER A 84 15.02 2.68 10.11
C SER A 84 14.89 3.86 11.07
N ARG A 85 15.94 4.10 11.85
CA ARG A 85 16.10 5.35 12.63
C ARG A 85 16.64 6.53 11.81
N LEU A 86 16.95 6.29 10.54
CA LEU A 86 17.49 7.30 9.63
C LEU A 86 16.40 8.11 8.92
N VAL A 87 15.13 7.76 9.13
CA VAL A 87 13.99 8.50 8.58
C VAL A 87 13.81 9.80 9.36
N THR A 88 13.83 10.91 8.65
CA THR A 88 13.50 12.25 9.17
C THR A 88 12.33 12.81 8.38
N ALA A 89 11.63 13.81 8.91
CA ALA A 89 10.55 14.48 8.21
C ALA A 89 10.98 15.04 6.85
N GLU A 90 12.19 15.61 6.78
CA GLU A 90 12.78 16.12 5.54
C GLU A 90 12.95 15.00 4.50
N LYS A 91 13.66 13.91 4.85
CA LYS A 91 13.90 12.78 3.95
C LYS A 91 12.59 12.10 3.52
N PHE A 92 11.61 12.03 4.41
CA PHE A 92 10.30 11.49 4.08
C PHE A 92 9.56 12.40 3.09
N SER A 93 9.60 13.72 3.32
CA SER A 93 9.03 14.72 2.41
C SER A 93 9.67 14.66 1.03
N ASP A 94 11.02 14.60 0.97
CA ASP A 94 11.74 14.45 -0.29
C ASP A 94 11.36 13.18 -1.03
N GLY A 95 11.22 12.06 -0.30
CA GLY A 95 10.76 10.80 -0.88
C GLY A 95 9.32 10.84 -1.41
N LEU A 96 8.44 11.61 -0.77
CA LEU A 96 7.09 11.86 -1.30
C LEU A 96 7.14 12.70 -2.58
N ASP A 97 7.98 13.74 -2.62
CA ASP A 97 8.13 14.58 -3.81
C ASP A 97 8.67 13.79 -4.99
N ASP A 98 9.75 13.03 -4.79
CA ASP A 98 10.33 12.14 -5.81
C ASP A 98 9.27 11.13 -6.31
N GLY A 99 8.50 10.56 -5.40
CA GLY A 99 7.46 9.59 -5.73
C GLY A 99 6.31 10.20 -6.54
N PHE A 100 5.85 11.41 -6.18
CA PHE A 100 4.83 12.11 -6.96
C PHE A 100 5.36 12.58 -8.31
N GLU A 101 6.60 13.06 -8.39
CA GLU A 101 7.23 13.42 -9.66
C GLU A 101 7.22 12.25 -10.64
N LYS A 102 7.65 11.06 -10.19
CA LYS A 102 7.65 9.84 -10.98
C LYS A 102 6.23 9.42 -11.36
N SER A 103 5.34 9.25 -10.39
CA SER A 103 3.99 8.72 -10.62
C SER A 103 3.07 9.62 -11.45
N THR A 104 3.45 10.89 -11.64
CA THR A 104 2.71 11.87 -12.45
C THR A 104 3.46 12.34 -13.70
N GLU A 105 4.62 11.71 -14.01
CA GLU A 105 5.50 12.13 -15.12
C GLU A 105 5.84 13.64 -15.04
N GLY A 106 6.08 14.15 -13.82
CA GLY A 106 6.38 15.56 -13.56
C GLY A 106 5.16 16.48 -13.48
N ASN A 107 3.96 16.02 -13.78
CA ASN A 107 2.76 16.87 -13.75
C ASN A 107 2.03 16.81 -12.40
N THR A 108 2.64 17.34 -11.35
CA THR A 108 2.08 17.39 -10.00
C THR A 108 1.04 18.52 -9.79
N ALA A 109 0.95 19.48 -10.71
CA ALA A 109 0.10 20.67 -10.58
C ALA A 109 -1.39 20.36 -10.24
N PRO A 110 -2.05 19.35 -10.85
CA PRO A 110 -3.45 19.03 -10.57
C PRO A 110 -3.73 18.52 -9.15
N ILE A 111 -2.70 18.04 -8.43
CA ILE A 111 -2.80 17.41 -7.11
C ILE A 111 -1.94 18.09 -6.04
N LYS A 112 -1.38 19.26 -6.34
CA LYS A 112 -0.46 19.97 -5.44
C LYS A 112 -1.03 20.19 -4.04
N LYS A 113 -2.32 20.52 -3.95
CA LYS A 113 -2.99 20.73 -2.66
C LYS A 113 -3.05 19.44 -1.85
N GLU A 114 -3.37 18.33 -2.48
CA GLU A 114 -3.45 17.02 -1.84
C GLU A 114 -2.06 16.53 -1.38
N ILE A 115 -1.01 16.82 -2.13
CA ILE A 115 0.38 16.52 -1.73
C ILE A 115 0.71 17.23 -0.41
N GLU A 116 0.38 18.50 -0.26
CA GLU A 116 0.59 19.25 0.99
C GLU A 116 -0.24 18.68 2.15
N LEU A 117 -1.47 18.23 1.87
CA LEU A 117 -2.35 17.65 2.88
C LEU A 117 -1.87 16.27 3.32
N VAL A 118 -1.39 15.43 2.41
CA VAL A 118 -0.88 14.10 2.77
C VAL A 118 0.38 14.20 3.62
N ARG A 119 1.27 15.17 3.37
CA ARG A 119 2.42 15.43 4.24
C ARG A 119 1.99 15.74 5.68
N LYS A 120 0.96 16.58 5.85
CA LYS A 120 0.40 16.88 7.17
C LYS A 120 -0.16 15.64 7.85
N GLY A 121 -0.76 14.74 7.07
CA GLY A 121 -1.32 13.48 7.57
C GLY A 121 -0.27 12.52 8.11
N PHE A 122 0.90 12.46 7.50
CA PHE A 122 2.02 11.67 8.01
C PHE A 122 2.70 12.33 9.23
N GLY A 123 2.63 13.67 9.36
CA GLY A 123 3.26 14.41 10.43
C GLY A 123 4.75 14.65 10.20
N ALA A 124 5.43 15.14 11.24
CA ALA A 124 6.84 15.50 11.19
C ALA A 124 7.75 14.57 12.02
N ASP A 125 7.16 13.76 12.89
CA ASP A 125 7.89 12.91 13.80
C ASP A 125 7.82 11.46 13.32
N PHE A 126 8.98 10.89 12.98
CA PHE A 126 9.13 9.51 12.55
C PHE A 126 10.07 8.78 13.50
N GLU A 127 9.61 7.65 14.00
CA GLU A 127 10.42 6.75 14.83
C GLU A 127 10.43 5.34 14.23
N LYS A 128 11.52 4.60 14.48
CA LYS A 128 11.54 3.18 14.13
C LYS A 128 10.43 2.45 14.91
N GLY A 129 9.59 1.75 14.20
CA GLY A 129 8.39 1.08 14.72
C GLY A 129 7.10 1.85 14.48
N ASP A 130 7.15 3.10 14.01
CA ASP A 130 5.94 3.80 13.58
C ASP A 130 5.22 3.03 12.49
N GLU A 131 3.91 2.91 12.65
CA GLU A 131 3.04 2.23 11.69
C GLU A 131 2.00 3.19 11.14
N PHE A 132 1.88 3.19 9.82
CA PHE A 132 0.89 3.96 9.08
C PHE A 132 0.03 3.03 8.23
N ILE A 133 -1.27 3.32 8.15
CA ILE A 133 -2.16 2.77 7.12
C ILE A 133 -2.62 3.94 6.25
N VAL A 134 -2.38 3.85 4.96
CA VAL A 134 -2.92 4.79 3.98
C VAL A 134 -4.08 4.10 3.27
N PHE A 135 -5.28 4.53 3.60
CA PHE A 135 -6.51 3.96 3.10
C PHE A 135 -7.04 4.75 1.91
N PHE A 136 -7.33 4.06 0.83
CA PHE A 136 -7.89 4.58 -0.41
C PHE A 136 -9.33 4.13 -0.55
N SER A 137 -10.26 5.02 -0.25
CA SER A 137 -11.69 4.74 -0.40
C SER A 137 -12.09 4.73 -1.88
N LYS A 138 -13.02 3.86 -2.25
CA LYS A 138 -13.66 3.86 -3.56
C LYS A 138 -14.33 5.19 -3.93
N SER A 139 -14.67 6.02 -2.94
CA SER A 139 -15.22 7.37 -3.17
C SER A 139 -14.18 8.40 -3.59
N GLY A 140 -12.86 8.08 -3.52
CA GLY A 140 -11.78 9.02 -3.77
C GLY A 140 -11.18 9.66 -2.51
N GLU A 141 -11.77 9.43 -1.33
CA GLU A 141 -11.23 9.89 -0.05
C GLU A 141 -9.99 9.09 0.34
N THR A 142 -8.95 9.79 0.79
CA THR A 142 -7.74 9.19 1.35
C THR A 142 -7.68 9.48 2.85
N THR A 143 -7.46 8.44 3.65
CA THR A 143 -7.31 8.59 5.11
C THR A 143 -6.00 7.96 5.55
N ILE A 144 -5.23 8.68 6.40
CA ILE A 144 -3.99 8.22 7.00
C ILE A 144 -4.25 7.91 8.47
N TYR A 145 -3.94 6.68 8.85
CA TYR A 145 -3.98 6.22 10.24
C TYR A 145 -2.52 6.06 10.70
N LYS A 146 -2.15 6.70 11.79
CA LYS A 146 -0.90 6.46 12.52
C LYS A 146 -1.26 5.83 13.86
N THR A 147 -0.59 4.76 14.25
CA THR A 147 -0.83 4.08 15.52
C THR A 147 -0.77 5.07 16.69
N GLY A 148 -1.76 5.04 17.57
CA GLY A 148 -1.87 5.92 18.73
C GLY A 148 -2.36 7.35 18.44
N GLN A 149 -2.68 7.68 17.18
CA GLN A 149 -3.19 8.99 16.78
C GLN A 149 -4.61 8.91 16.19
N LYS A 150 -5.30 10.04 16.14
CA LYS A 150 -6.58 10.13 15.43
C LYS A 150 -6.35 10.05 13.92
N PRO A 151 -7.23 9.38 13.18
CA PRO A 151 -7.16 9.34 11.72
C PRO A 151 -7.14 10.75 11.12
N TYR A 152 -6.29 10.96 10.12
CA TYR A 152 -6.24 12.18 9.34
C TYR A 152 -6.90 11.93 7.97
N VAL A 153 -8.04 12.57 7.75
CA VAL A 153 -8.73 12.53 6.47
C VAL A 153 -8.19 13.65 5.58
N VAL A 154 -7.66 13.29 4.42
CA VAL A 154 -7.33 14.28 3.38
C VAL A 154 -8.65 14.84 2.86
N PRO A 155 -8.94 16.13 3.03
CA PRO A 155 -10.24 16.70 2.69
C PRO A 155 -10.39 16.92 1.17
N SER A 156 -10.35 15.83 0.43
CA SER A 156 -10.45 15.76 -1.03
C SER A 156 -10.92 14.37 -1.45
N ASN A 157 -11.83 14.31 -2.43
CA ASN A 157 -12.27 13.05 -3.06
C ASN A 157 -11.63 12.91 -4.45
N ASN A 158 -10.32 13.11 -4.53
CA ASN A 158 -9.57 13.18 -5.77
C ASN A 158 -8.97 11.82 -6.14
N LYS A 159 -9.62 11.09 -7.06
CA LYS A 159 -9.12 9.80 -7.57
C LYS A 159 -7.80 9.92 -8.34
N VAL A 160 -7.52 11.08 -8.97
CA VAL A 160 -6.24 11.32 -9.64
C VAL A 160 -5.13 11.36 -8.61
N PHE A 161 -5.35 12.04 -7.48
CA PHE A 161 -4.41 12.04 -6.36
C PHE A 161 -4.21 10.64 -5.77
N GLN A 162 -5.29 9.87 -5.56
CA GLN A 162 -5.16 8.49 -5.06
C GLN A 162 -4.31 7.61 -5.99
N LYS A 163 -4.54 7.72 -7.31
CA LYS A 163 -3.74 6.98 -8.31
C LYS A 163 -2.27 7.40 -8.28
N ALA A 164 -2.00 8.69 -8.17
CA ALA A 164 -0.63 9.18 -8.07
C ALA A 164 0.05 8.70 -6.79
N LEU A 165 -0.63 8.80 -5.63
CA LEU A 165 -0.07 8.37 -4.35
C LEU A 165 0.22 6.87 -4.32
N LEU A 166 -0.72 6.02 -4.71
CA LEU A 166 -0.48 4.58 -4.79
C LEU A 166 0.45 4.21 -5.94
N GLY A 167 0.40 4.97 -7.04
CA GLY A 167 1.26 4.81 -8.21
C GLY A 167 2.75 4.98 -7.94
N MET A 168 3.11 5.67 -6.85
CA MET A 168 4.50 5.78 -6.40
C MET A 168 5.14 4.40 -6.17
N TRP A 169 4.36 3.40 -5.77
CA TRP A 169 4.84 2.04 -5.50
C TRP A 169 4.52 1.04 -6.61
N ILE A 170 3.35 1.14 -7.25
CA ILE A 170 2.88 0.13 -8.21
C ILE A 170 2.55 0.70 -9.60
N GLY A 171 2.93 1.96 -9.87
CA GLY A 171 2.75 2.63 -11.15
C GLY A 171 3.74 2.18 -12.23
N GLU A 172 3.75 2.89 -13.34
CA GLU A 172 4.67 2.61 -14.48
C GLU A 172 6.11 2.96 -14.13
N ASP A 173 6.35 4.14 -13.51
CA ASP A 173 7.64 4.57 -12.97
C ASP A 173 7.60 4.59 -11.43
N PRO A 174 7.82 3.45 -10.75
CA PRO A 174 7.77 3.38 -9.29
C PRO A 174 9.03 3.97 -8.65
N VAL A 175 8.98 4.19 -7.33
CA VAL A 175 10.15 4.60 -6.56
C VAL A 175 11.23 3.52 -6.50
N LEU A 176 10.86 2.23 -6.70
CA LEU A 176 11.75 1.08 -6.75
C LEU A 176 11.04 -0.07 -7.48
N ASP A 177 11.68 -0.61 -8.55
CA ASP A 177 11.09 -1.68 -9.37
C ASP A 177 10.92 -2.98 -8.58
N ASP A 178 11.95 -3.39 -7.83
CA ASP A 178 11.90 -4.62 -7.01
C ASP A 178 10.74 -4.57 -6.00
N LEU A 179 10.54 -3.42 -5.34
CA LEU A 179 9.42 -3.24 -4.42
C LEU A 179 8.06 -3.33 -5.13
N LYS A 180 7.96 -2.80 -6.35
CA LYS A 180 6.74 -2.94 -7.17
C LYS A 180 6.43 -4.41 -7.43
N ASP A 181 7.43 -5.18 -7.82
CA ASP A 181 7.28 -6.60 -8.13
C ASP A 181 6.85 -7.38 -6.87
N GLU A 182 7.50 -7.12 -5.72
CA GLU A 182 7.11 -7.68 -4.42
C GLU A 182 5.65 -7.33 -4.06
N LEU A 183 5.22 -6.08 -4.24
CA LEU A 183 3.85 -5.65 -3.94
C LEU A 183 2.80 -6.23 -4.90
N LEU A 184 3.21 -6.53 -6.13
CA LEU A 184 2.36 -7.15 -7.15
C LEU A 184 2.39 -8.69 -7.09
N GLY A 185 3.23 -9.28 -6.23
CA GLY A 185 3.41 -10.74 -6.14
C GLY A 185 3.95 -11.33 -7.44
N ILE A 186 4.88 -10.61 -8.07
CA ILE A 186 5.62 -11.02 -9.26
C ILE A 186 6.97 -11.52 -8.75
N ASP A 187 7.21 -12.84 -8.87
CA ASP A 187 8.49 -13.50 -8.51
C ASP A 187 9.50 -13.42 -9.66
#